data_9a3995c32dc365959fa90dc39c57f405
#
_entry.id   9a3995c32dc365959fa90dc39c57f405
#
_cell.length_a   1.000
_cell.length_b   1.000
_cell.length_c   1.000
_cell.angle_alpha   90.00
_cell.angle_beta   90.00
_cell.angle_gamma   90.00
#
_symmetry.space_group_name_H-M   'P 1'
#
loop_
_entity.id
_entity.type
_entity.pdbx_description
1 polymer ?
#
loop_
_entity_poly.entity_id
_entity_poly.type
_entity_poly.pdbx_seq_one_letter_code
_entity_poly.pdbx_strand_id
1 'polypeptide(L)'
;MSSKKKYFWFAAGGLVIGGALTLTANHFYEKSSESESCMSCHIHPNSDNSWKQSVHYNNESGTVTDCASCHLPPKGTWKHFYAKSTTGLKDLWSYLTKDSSELDFESKSDMEYASKIVYNESCEKCHHNIFPKGLTDEGISAHLYYDENKEKLDLQCINCHLDAGHYDPNYKHEKMTGAPIDTSGVTYDSATVVKEFKNFTETVPTTHMSINM
;
A
#
# COMPACT_ATOMS: atom_id res chain seq x y z
N MET A 1 32.11 29.13 -38.99
CA MET A 1 31.74 27.78 -38.50
C MET A 1 30.67 27.22 -39.37
N SER A 2 30.88 26.05 -40.00
CA SER A 2 29.90 25.42 -40.90
C SER A 2 28.56 25.24 -40.18
N SER A 3 27.45 25.45 -40.89
CA SER A 3 26.09 25.29 -40.37
C SER A 3 25.90 23.95 -39.67
N LYS A 4 26.45 22.86 -40.19
CA LYS A 4 26.42 21.50 -39.60
C LYS A 4 27.06 21.43 -38.22
N LYS A 5 28.15 22.18 -37.97
CA LYS A 5 28.80 22.24 -36.66
C LYS A 5 27.92 22.98 -35.60
N LYS A 6 27.19 24.02 -36.04
CA LYS A 6 26.25 24.74 -35.17
C LYS A 6 25.12 23.79 -34.69
N TYR A 7 24.50 23.08 -35.61
CA TYR A 7 23.43 22.12 -35.26
C TYR A 7 23.91 20.98 -34.35
N PHE A 8 25.13 20.49 -34.58
CA PHE A 8 25.74 19.48 -33.71
C PHE A 8 25.87 20.00 -32.29
N TRP A 9 26.38 21.22 -32.07
CA TRP A 9 26.54 21.78 -30.72
C TRP A 9 25.19 22.10 -30.06
N PHE A 10 24.18 22.53 -30.83
CA PHE A 10 22.82 22.70 -30.29
C PHE A 10 22.21 21.37 -29.88
N ALA A 11 22.36 20.32 -30.68
CA ALA A 11 21.87 19.00 -30.34
C ALA A 11 22.59 18.42 -29.10
N ALA A 12 23.91 18.54 -29.05
CA ALA A 12 24.70 18.08 -27.90
C ALA A 12 24.32 18.85 -26.62
N GLY A 13 24.20 20.18 -26.71
CA GLY A 13 23.77 21.01 -25.58
C GLY A 13 22.34 20.67 -25.12
N GLY A 14 21.42 20.48 -26.06
CA GLY A 14 20.05 20.03 -25.75
C GLY A 14 20.00 18.68 -25.07
N LEU A 15 20.82 17.72 -25.48
CA LEU A 15 20.91 16.41 -24.89
C LEU A 15 21.47 16.46 -23.45
N VAL A 16 22.50 17.27 -23.20
CA VAL A 16 23.07 17.46 -21.87
C VAL A 16 22.06 18.13 -20.94
N ILE A 17 21.43 19.21 -21.39
CA ILE A 17 20.42 19.92 -20.59
C ILE A 17 19.22 19.03 -20.34
N GLY A 18 18.70 18.34 -21.36
CA GLY A 18 17.58 17.42 -21.22
C GLY A 18 17.90 16.27 -20.27
N GLY A 19 19.11 15.70 -20.37
CA GLY A 19 19.59 14.68 -19.43
C GLY A 19 19.66 15.17 -18.00
N ALA A 20 20.24 16.35 -17.77
CA ALA A 20 20.32 16.96 -16.45
C ALA A 20 18.91 17.23 -15.85
N LEU A 21 18.00 17.79 -16.65
CA LEU A 21 16.62 18.02 -16.20
C LEU A 21 15.89 16.73 -15.86
N THR A 22 16.05 15.68 -16.66
CA THR A 22 15.45 14.38 -16.41
C THR A 22 15.96 13.74 -15.11
N LEU A 23 17.29 13.77 -14.90
CA LEU A 23 17.89 13.24 -13.66
C LEU A 23 17.43 14.02 -12.43
N THR A 24 17.38 15.34 -12.54
CA THR A 24 16.91 16.21 -11.45
C THR A 24 15.42 15.95 -11.15
N ALA A 25 14.58 15.89 -12.18
CA ALA A 25 13.15 15.59 -12.02
C ALA A 25 12.93 14.19 -11.39
N ASN A 26 13.69 13.19 -11.84
CA ASN A 26 13.61 11.85 -11.26
C ASN A 26 14.06 11.84 -9.79
N HIS A 27 15.12 12.55 -9.45
CA HIS A 27 15.58 12.67 -8.05
C HIS A 27 14.50 13.27 -7.16
N PHE A 28 13.88 14.38 -7.56
CA PHE A 28 12.76 14.97 -6.81
C PHE A 28 11.54 14.05 -6.75
N TYR A 29 11.25 13.33 -7.84
CA TYR A 29 10.16 12.38 -7.89
C TYR A 29 10.35 11.23 -6.88
N GLU A 30 11.55 10.66 -6.77
CA GLU A 30 11.87 9.62 -5.77
C GLU A 30 11.84 10.19 -4.35
N LYS A 31 12.50 11.33 -4.13
CA LYS A 31 12.57 11.98 -2.81
C LYS A 31 11.19 12.34 -2.26
N SER A 32 10.26 12.78 -3.10
CA SER A 32 8.88 13.07 -2.71
C SER A 32 8.03 11.81 -2.38
N SER A 33 8.59 10.60 -2.52
CA SER A 33 7.95 9.34 -2.11
C SER A 33 8.42 8.84 -0.75
N GLU A 34 9.43 9.44 -0.16
CA GLU A 34 9.92 9.08 1.17
C GLU A 34 8.94 9.53 2.24
N SER A 35 8.81 8.73 3.30
CA SER A 35 7.88 9.01 4.41
C SER A 35 8.12 10.39 5.04
N GLU A 36 9.38 10.83 5.14
CA GLU A 36 9.75 12.15 5.66
C GLU A 36 9.14 13.29 4.85
N SER A 37 9.05 13.14 3.52
CA SER A 37 8.40 14.14 2.67
C SER A 37 6.89 14.24 2.94
N CYS A 38 6.22 13.11 3.15
CA CYS A 38 4.80 13.09 3.50
C CYS A 38 4.55 13.72 4.87
N MET A 39 5.40 13.42 5.85
CA MET A 39 5.29 13.90 7.23
C MET A 39 5.73 15.36 7.42
N SER A 40 6.42 15.94 6.45
CA SER A 40 6.83 17.36 6.50
C SER A 40 5.66 18.36 6.41
N CYS A 41 4.46 17.88 6.03
CA CYS A 41 3.27 18.70 5.90
C CYS A 41 2.39 18.65 7.15
N HIS A 42 1.89 19.81 7.59
CA HIS A 42 0.97 19.93 8.73
C HIS A 42 -0.41 19.27 8.50
N ILE A 43 -0.69 18.82 7.28
CA ILE A 43 -1.95 18.14 6.93
C ILE A 43 -2.00 16.67 7.38
N HIS A 44 -0.91 16.14 7.95
CA HIS A 44 -0.83 14.75 8.43
C HIS A 44 -0.34 14.65 9.89
N PRO A 45 -0.89 15.42 10.86
CA PRO A 45 -0.29 15.58 12.19
C PRO A 45 -0.23 14.30 13.04
N ASN A 46 -1.17 13.37 12.84
CA ASN A 46 -1.26 12.15 13.64
C ASN A 46 -0.70 10.91 12.93
N SER A 47 -0.41 11.02 11.63
CA SER A 47 -0.01 9.87 10.81
C SER A 47 1.35 9.31 11.20
N ASP A 48 2.29 10.16 11.62
CA ASP A 48 3.63 9.75 12.03
C ASP A 48 3.60 8.86 13.27
N ASN A 49 2.91 9.30 14.32
CA ASN A 49 2.85 8.56 15.58
C ASN A 49 2.13 7.22 15.44
N SER A 50 1.00 7.19 14.75
CA SER A 50 0.22 5.98 14.56
C SER A 50 0.94 4.98 13.64
N TRP A 51 1.63 5.46 12.59
CA TRP A 51 2.46 4.63 11.72
C TRP A 51 3.65 4.02 12.47
N LYS A 52 4.38 4.81 13.27
CA LYS A 52 5.52 4.32 14.07
C LYS A 52 5.15 3.26 15.11
N GLN A 53 3.89 3.20 15.50
CA GLN A 53 3.36 2.19 16.41
C GLN A 53 2.80 0.97 15.67
N SER A 54 2.65 1.03 14.34
CA SER A 54 2.10 -0.05 13.53
C SER A 54 3.09 -1.20 13.33
N VAL A 55 2.57 -2.37 12.97
CA VAL A 55 3.37 -3.55 12.63
C VAL A 55 4.23 -3.37 11.37
N HIS A 56 3.94 -2.37 10.54
CA HIS A 56 4.72 -2.05 9.34
C HIS A 56 5.90 -1.11 9.60
N TYR A 57 6.00 -0.57 10.79
CA TYR A 57 7.17 0.18 11.26
C TYR A 57 7.91 -0.56 12.38
N ASN A 58 7.18 -0.97 13.42
CA ASN A 58 7.75 -1.59 14.61
C ASN A 58 7.49 -3.10 14.58
N ASN A 59 8.40 -3.85 13.96
CA ASN A 59 8.32 -5.30 13.82
C ASN A 59 9.67 -5.96 14.09
N GLU A 60 9.65 -7.27 14.34
CA GLU A 60 10.85 -8.06 14.67
C GLU A 60 11.86 -8.15 13.51
N SER A 61 11.40 -7.99 12.27
CA SER A 61 12.30 -8.06 11.09
C SER A 61 13.13 -6.80 10.89
N GLY A 62 12.77 -5.69 11.54
CA GLY A 62 13.37 -4.37 11.33
C GLY A 62 13.08 -3.75 9.96
N THR A 63 12.17 -4.34 9.19
CA THR A 63 11.78 -3.80 7.87
C THR A 63 10.74 -2.69 8.07
N VAL A 64 11.06 -1.49 7.60
CA VAL A 64 10.15 -0.34 7.65
C VAL A 64 9.47 -0.18 6.29
N THR A 65 8.15 -0.08 6.30
CA THR A 65 7.34 0.15 5.09
C THR A 65 6.98 1.62 4.98
N ASP A 66 7.40 2.26 3.88
CA ASP A 66 7.13 3.68 3.63
C ASP A 66 5.64 3.98 3.37
N CYS A 67 5.22 5.21 3.67
CA CYS A 67 3.86 5.70 3.42
C CYS A 67 3.41 5.44 1.96
N ALA A 68 4.27 5.76 1.00
CA ALA A 68 4.01 5.55 -0.42
C ALA A 68 3.80 4.07 -0.80
N SER A 69 4.31 3.13 0.00
CA SER A 69 4.16 1.69 -0.26
C SER A 69 2.74 1.18 -0.07
N CYS A 70 1.91 1.90 0.71
CA CYS A 70 0.50 1.57 0.93
C CYS A 70 -0.43 2.58 0.21
N HIS A 71 -0.06 3.87 0.21
CA HIS A 71 -0.88 4.96 -0.30
C HIS A 71 -0.70 5.27 -1.78
N LEU A 72 0.21 4.58 -2.47
CA LEU A 72 0.36 4.66 -3.92
C LEU A 72 0.37 3.26 -4.53
N PRO A 73 -0.16 3.08 -5.75
CA PRO A 73 -0.02 1.82 -6.48
C PRO A 73 1.45 1.43 -6.66
N PRO A 74 1.76 0.17 -6.98
CA PRO A 74 3.13 -0.28 -7.20
C PRO A 74 3.90 0.59 -8.20
N LYS A 75 5.16 0.93 -7.85
CA LYS A 75 6.05 1.73 -8.70
C LYS A 75 6.22 1.12 -10.10
N GLY A 76 6.48 1.97 -11.10
CA GLY A 76 6.69 1.56 -12.48
C GLY A 76 5.41 1.39 -13.31
N THR A 77 4.25 1.64 -12.74
CA THR A 77 2.98 1.62 -13.45
C THR A 77 2.48 3.03 -13.77
N TRP A 78 1.67 3.18 -14.84
CA TRP A 78 0.99 4.44 -15.12
C TRP A 78 0.03 4.83 -13.97
N LYS A 79 -0.60 3.85 -13.33
CA LYS A 79 -1.44 4.07 -12.15
C LYS A 79 -0.67 4.79 -11.04
N HIS A 80 0.58 4.37 -10.77
CA HIS A 80 1.43 5.02 -9.76
C HIS A 80 1.69 6.49 -10.09
N PHE A 81 2.10 6.78 -11.33
CA PHE A 81 2.37 8.15 -11.75
C PHE A 81 1.12 9.02 -11.63
N TYR A 82 -0.03 8.53 -12.09
CA TYR A 82 -1.29 9.27 -12.03
C TYR A 82 -1.73 9.50 -10.57
N ALA A 83 -1.75 8.45 -9.75
CA ALA A 83 -2.12 8.55 -8.34
C ALA A 83 -1.21 9.54 -7.60
N LYS A 84 0.11 9.41 -7.76
CA LYS A 84 1.08 10.29 -7.12
C LYS A 84 0.90 11.75 -7.54
N SER A 85 0.68 12.01 -8.82
CA SER A 85 0.49 13.37 -9.34
C SER A 85 -0.80 13.99 -8.80
N THR A 86 -1.90 13.25 -8.82
CA THR A 86 -3.21 13.77 -8.39
C THR A 86 -3.29 13.95 -6.88
N THR A 87 -2.81 12.98 -6.09
CA THR A 87 -2.79 13.09 -4.63
C THR A 87 -1.81 14.17 -4.18
N GLY A 88 -0.61 14.21 -4.75
CA GLY A 88 0.39 15.22 -4.40
C GLY A 88 -0.06 16.65 -4.72
N LEU A 89 -0.76 16.87 -5.83
CA LEU A 89 -1.37 18.18 -6.13
C LEU A 89 -2.50 18.53 -5.15
N LYS A 90 -3.30 17.56 -4.76
CA LYS A 90 -4.36 17.75 -3.78
C LYS A 90 -3.80 18.08 -2.39
N ASP A 91 -2.73 17.40 -2.00
CA ASP A 91 -2.06 17.64 -0.72
C ASP A 91 -1.38 19.00 -0.72
N LEU A 92 -0.70 19.38 -1.80
CA LEU A 92 -0.11 20.72 -1.95
C LEU A 92 -1.18 21.81 -1.88
N TRP A 93 -2.32 21.61 -2.53
CA TRP A 93 -3.45 22.54 -2.45
C TRP A 93 -3.98 22.66 -1.02
N SER A 94 -4.16 21.53 -0.34
CA SER A 94 -4.61 21.51 1.06
C SER A 94 -3.60 22.19 1.98
N TYR A 95 -2.31 21.96 1.77
CA TYR A 95 -1.23 22.60 2.51
C TYR A 95 -1.26 24.14 2.39
N LEU A 96 -1.56 24.65 1.19
CA LEU A 96 -1.57 26.10 0.93
C LEU A 96 -2.87 26.79 1.37
N THR A 97 -3.98 26.06 1.49
CA THR A 97 -5.30 26.66 1.66
C THR A 97 -6.02 26.28 2.94
N LYS A 98 -5.57 25.25 3.66
CA LYS A 98 -6.24 24.76 4.87
C LYS A 98 -5.33 24.80 6.07
N ASP A 99 -5.91 25.14 7.21
CA ASP A 99 -5.26 24.94 8.51
C ASP A 99 -5.49 23.50 8.99
N SER A 100 -4.59 22.97 9.83
CA SER A 100 -4.73 21.62 10.41
C SER A 100 -6.00 21.44 11.24
N SER A 101 -6.53 22.51 11.82
CA SER A 101 -7.78 22.52 12.57
C SER A 101 -9.04 22.35 11.71
N GLU A 102 -8.92 22.56 10.40
CA GLU A 102 -10.02 22.39 9.43
C GLU A 102 -10.09 20.97 8.87
N LEU A 103 -9.15 20.11 9.26
CA LEU A 103 -9.06 18.75 8.74
C LEU A 103 -9.70 17.77 9.72
N ASP A 104 -10.75 17.13 9.26
CA ASP A 104 -11.41 16.05 9.99
C ASP A 104 -10.61 14.74 9.84
N PHE A 105 -9.76 14.47 10.85
CA PHE A 105 -8.93 13.26 10.87
C PHE A 105 -9.70 12.03 11.34
N GLU A 106 -10.76 12.21 12.11
CA GLU A 106 -11.56 11.11 12.62
C GLU A 106 -12.32 10.42 11.48
N SER A 107 -12.97 11.19 10.62
CA SER A 107 -13.67 10.64 9.45
C SER A 107 -12.73 9.96 8.44
N LYS A 108 -11.46 10.36 8.40
CA LYS A 108 -10.45 9.75 7.53
C LYS A 108 -9.93 8.41 8.04
N SER A 109 -10.15 8.09 9.30
CA SER A 109 -9.80 6.80 9.89
C SER A 109 -10.86 5.73 9.65
N ASP A 110 -12.00 6.08 9.10
CA ASP A 110 -13.06 5.14 8.76
C ASP A 110 -12.67 4.23 7.60
N MET A 111 -13.13 2.99 7.63
CA MET A 111 -12.87 1.96 6.63
C MET A 111 -13.27 2.41 5.22
N GLU A 112 -14.41 3.11 5.10
CA GLU A 112 -14.86 3.61 3.80
C GLU A 112 -13.89 4.63 3.19
N TYR A 113 -13.25 5.45 4.02
CA TYR A 113 -12.24 6.38 3.54
C TYR A 113 -10.91 5.68 3.25
N ALA A 114 -10.47 4.77 4.13
CA ALA A 114 -9.24 4.01 3.98
C ALA A 114 -9.21 3.22 2.65
N SER A 115 -10.33 2.60 2.28
CA SER A 115 -10.46 1.85 1.02
C SER A 115 -10.26 2.71 -0.25
N LYS A 116 -10.42 4.03 -0.13
CA LYS A 116 -10.22 4.98 -1.26
C LYS A 116 -8.78 5.46 -1.40
N ILE A 117 -7.96 5.32 -0.34
CA ILE A 117 -6.60 5.88 -0.28
C ILE A 117 -5.51 4.82 -0.12
N VAL A 118 -5.89 3.55 0.05
CA VAL A 118 -4.99 2.41 0.11
C VAL A 118 -5.24 1.50 -1.07
N TYR A 119 -4.18 0.95 -1.64
CA TYR A 119 -4.26 0.14 -2.85
C TYR A 119 -3.98 -1.33 -2.53
N ASN A 120 -4.91 -2.20 -2.85
CA ASN A 120 -4.81 -3.64 -2.59
C ASN A 120 -3.57 -4.26 -3.24
N GLU A 121 -3.26 -3.85 -4.49
CA GLU A 121 -2.06 -4.30 -5.20
C GLU A 121 -0.75 -3.95 -4.47
N SER A 122 -0.79 -2.93 -3.61
CA SER A 122 0.37 -2.53 -2.81
C SER A 122 0.60 -3.47 -1.62
N CYS A 123 -0.46 -4.00 -1.04
CA CYS A 123 -0.39 -5.06 -0.03
C CYS A 123 0.14 -6.36 -0.65
N GLU A 124 -0.45 -6.76 -1.76
CA GLU A 124 -0.11 -7.99 -2.49
C GLU A 124 1.32 -8.00 -3.01
N LYS A 125 1.92 -6.85 -3.25
CA LYS A 125 3.33 -6.73 -3.66
C LYS A 125 4.30 -7.34 -2.65
N CYS A 126 4.00 -7.25 -1.36
CA CYS A 126 4.82 -7.82 -0.29
C CYS A 126 4.20 -9.11 0.28
N HIS A 127 2.87 -9.16 0.37
CA HIS A 127 2.12 -10.29 0.88
C HIS A 127 1.66 -11.22 -0.26
N HIS A 128 2.63 -11.79 -1.00
CA HIS A 128 2.33 -12.71 -2.12
C HIS A 128 1.67 -14.00 -1.66
N ASN A 129 1.95 -14.43 -0.44
CA ASN A 129 1.38 -15.62 0.16
C ASN A 129 0.49 -15.21 1.33
N ILE A 130 -0.82 -15.25 1.12
CA ILE A 130 -1.81 -14.97 2.15
C ILE A 130 -2.10 -16.18 3.05
N PHE A 131 -1.42 -17.31 2.81
CA PHE A 131 -1.51 -18.53 3.62
C PHE A 131 -0.14 -18.93 4.17
N PRO A 132 0.51 -18.09 5.00
CA PRO A 132 1.83 -18.39 5.56
C PRO A 132 1.73 -19.53 6.58
N LYS A 133 2.88 -20.22 6.80
CA LYS A 133 2.99 -21.20 7.88
C LYS A 133 2.70 -20.53 9.23
N GLY A 134 1.89 -21.17 10.05
CA GLY A 134 1.53 -20.66 11.38
C GLY A 134 0.30 -19.76 11.39
N LEU A 135 -0.36 -19.56 10.25
CA LEU A 135 -1.69 -18.96 10.24
C LEU A 135 -2.66 -19.83 11.04
N THR A 136 -3.52 -19.19 11.85
CA THR A 136 -4.55 -19.92 12.62
C THR A 136 -5.63 -20.47 11.70
N ASP A 137 -6.42 -21.40 12.17
CA ASP A 137 -7.51 -21.99 11.39
C ASP A 137 -8.57 -20.92 11.04
N GLU A 138 -8.80 -19.95 11.93
CA GLU A 138 -9.67 -18.80 11.66
C GLU A 138 -9.07 -17.89 10.58
N GLY A 139 -7.77 -17.65 10.64
CA GLY A 139 -7.05 -16.87 9.63
C GLY A 139 -7.09 -17.55 8.25
N ILE A 140 -6.92 -18.86 8.20
CA ILE A 140 -7.06 -19.64 6.96
C ILE A 140 -8.48 -19.49 6.40
N SER A 141 -9.50 -19.65 7.25
CA SER A 141 -10.90 -19.53 6.83
C SER A 141 -11.24 -18.13 6.32
N ALA A 142 -10.74 -17.09 6.99
CA ALA A 142 -10.93 -15.69 6.58
C ALA A 142 -10.27 -15.40 5.22
N HIS A 143 -9.06 -15.89 4.99
CA HIS A 143 -8.36 -15.68 3.73
C HIS A 143 -8.96 -16.50 2.59
N LEU A 144 -9.49 -17.70 2.84
CA LEU A 144 -10.25 -18.44 1.84
C LEU A 144 -11.52 -17.70 1.45
N TYR A 145 -12.25 -17.16 2.44
CA TYR A 145 -13.43 -16.35 2.18
C TYR A 145 -13.08 -15.12 1.33
N TYR A 146 -11.98 -14.43 1.65
CA TYR A 146 -11.49 -13.30 0.87
C TYR A 146 -11.21 -13.72 -0.58
N ASP A 147 -10.44 -14.78 -0.79
CA ASP A 147 -10.03 -15.21 -2.13
C ASP A 147 -11.22 -15.60 -3.02
N GLU A 148 -12.23 -16.24 -2.44
CA GLU A 148 -13.45 -16.62 -3.15
C GLU A 148 -14.40 -15.44 -3.46
N ASN A 149 -14.38 -14.39 -2.64
CA ASN A 149 -15.39 -13.33 -2.70
C ASN A 149 -14.83 -11.94 -3.05
N LYS A 150 -13.51 -11.77 -3.11
CA LYS A 150 -12.88 -10.45 -3.33
C LYS A 150 -13.42 -9.69 -4.53
N GLU A 151 -13.65 -10.38 -5.65
CA GLU A 151 -14.17 -9.74 -6.86
C GLU A 151 -15.69 -9.49 -6.80
N LYS A 152 -16.44 -10.38 -6.15
CA LYS A 152 -17.92 -10.28 -6.06
C LYS A 152 -18.37 -9.19 -5.10
N LEU A 153 -17.61 -9.01 -4.01
CA LEU A 153 -17.92 -8.09 -2.92
C LEU A 153 -16.99 -6.89 -2.87
N ASP A 154 -16.09 -6.74 -3.85
CA ASP A 154 -15.07 -5.68 -3.90
C ASP A 154 -14.25 -5.62 -2.60
N LEU A 155 -13.87 -6.79 -2.08
CA LEU A 155 -13.14 -6.89 -0.82
C LEU A 155 -11.68 -6.50 -1.02
N GLN A 156 -11.19 -5.72 -0.07
CA GLN A 156 -9.79 -5.31 0.01
C GLN A 156 -9.16 -5.81 1.31
N CYS A 157 -7.85 -5.99 1.33
CA CYS A 157 -7.11 -6.40 2.53
C CYS A 157 -7.40 -5.47 3.72
N ILE A 158 -7.54 -4.17 3.44
CA ILE A 158 -7.82 -3.15 4.44
C ILE A 158 -9.19 -3.30 5.11
N ASN A 159 -10.14 -4.01 4.49
CA ASN A 159 -11.45 -4.23 5.10
C ASN A 159 -11.36 -5.08 6.38
N CYS A 160 -10.33 -5.91 6.51
CA CYS A 160 -10.06 -6.71 7.70
C CYS A 160 -8.81 -6.26 8.47
N HIS A 161 -7.85 -5.61 7.81
CA HIS A 161 -6.55 -5.21 8.36
C HIS A 161 -6.42 -3.68 8.48
N LEU A 162 -7.43 -3.01 9.04
CA LEU A 162 -7.51 -1.55 9.07
C LEU A 162 -6.40 -0.90 9.92
N ASP A 163 -5.94 -1.58 10.95
CA ASP A 163 -4.89 -1.12 11.86
C ASP A 163 -3.45 -1.46 11.40
N ALA A 164 -3.32 -2.13 10.26
CA ALA A 164 -2.02 -2.60 9.79
C ALA A 164 -1.00 -1.47 9.55
N GLY A 165 -1.44 -0.36 8.97
CA GLY A 165 -0.58 0.78 8.64
C GLY A 165 -0.54 1.88 9.69
N HIS A 166 -1.60 2.03 10.47
CA HIS A 166 -1.75 3.05 11.48
C HIS A 166 -2.39 2.45 12.73
N TYR A 167 -1.61 2.33 13.80
CA TYR A 167 -2.11 1.79 15.05
C TYR A 167 -2.98 2.82 15.78
N ASP A 168 -4.19 2.40 16.15
CA ASP A 168 -5.08 3.14 17.02
C ASP A 168 -5.43 2.29 18.25
N PRO A 169 -4.97 2.65 19.46
CA PRO A 169 -5.26 1.90 20.68
C PRO A 169 -6.76 1.90 21.04
N ASN A 170 -7.52 2.82 20.50
CA ASN A 170 -8.97 2.89 20.72
C ASN A 170 -9.76 2.10 19.66
N TYR A 171 -9.07 1.62 18.63
CA TYR A 171 -9.67 0.84 17.57
C TYR A 171 -10.10 -0.53 18.12
N LYS A 172 -11.38 -0.73 18.20
CA LYS A 172 -11.95 -2.03 18.57
C LYS A 172 -12.30 -2.79 17.32
N HIS A 173 -11.83 -4.02 17.20
CA HIS A 173 -12.17 -4.93 16.11
C HIS A 173 -13.69 -5.09 15.90
N GLU A 174 -14.49 -4.81 16.93
CA GLU A 174 -15.95 -4.73 16.83
C GLU A 174 -16.45 -3.70 15.80
N LYS A 175 -15.66 -2.65 15.51
CA LYS A 175 -15.99 -1.70 14.43
C LYS A 175 -15.68 -2.23 13.04
N MET A 176 -14.88 -3.31 12.92
CA MET A 176 -14.67 -4.01 11.64
C MET A 176 -15.89 -4.78 11.17
N THR A 177 -16.84 -5.03 12.03
CA THR A 177 -18.14 -5.57 11.64
C THR A 177 -19.00 -4.49 10.97
N GLY A 178 -18.44 -3.83 9.97
CA GLY A 178 -19.26 -3.14 8.98
C GLY A 178 -20.22 -4.17 8.41
N ALA A 179 -21.51 -3.93 8.48
CA ALA A 179 -22.66 -4.78 8.25
C ALA A 179 -22.33 -6.28 8.39
N PRO A 180 -22.95 -7.03 9.29
CA PRO A 180 -22.63 -8.44 9.45
C PRO A 180 -22.62 -9.04 8.05
N ILE A 181 -21.46 -9.61 7.65
CA ILE A 181 -21.41 -10.44 6.46
C ILE A 181 -22.45 -11.50 6.74
N ASP A 182 -23.53 -11.48 5.99
CA ASP A 182 -24.59 -12.49 6.15
C ASP A 182 -24.00 -13.85 5.77
N THR A 183 -23.43 -14.50 6.77
CA THR A 183 -22.88 -15.85 6.65
C THR A 183 -23.99 -16.92 6.77
N SER A 184 -25.26 -16.51 6.91
CA SER A 184 -26.38 -17.44 7.13
C SER A 184 -26.63 -18.40 5.96
N GLY A 185 -26.03 -18.16 4.79
CA GLY A 185 -26.08 -19.06 3.64
C GLY A 185 -24.80 -19.84 3.37
N VAL A 186 -23.73 -19.62 4.12
CA VAL A 186 -22.42 -20.23 3.89
C VAL A 186 -22.08 -21.09 5.11
N THR A 187 -22.52 -22.31 5.09
CA THR A 187 -22.04 -23.34 6.05
C THR A 187 -20.66 -23.82 5.58
N TYR A 188 -19.60 -23.05 5.92
CA TYR A 188 -18.27 -23.62 5.89
C TYR A 188 -18.13 -24.56 7.10
N ASP A 189 -18.03 -25.85 6.81
CA ASP A 189 -17.40 -26.73 7.77
C ASP A 189 -15.90 -26.41 7.77
N SER A 190 -15.50 -25.48 8.67
CA SER A 190 -14.13 -25.03 8.81
C SER A 190 -13.13 -26.18 8.96
N ALA A 191 -13.56 -27.31 9.57
CA ALA A 191 -12.70 -28.46 9.75
C ALA A 191 -12.42 -29.19 8.42
N THR A 192 -13.39 -29.29 7.52
CA THR A 192 -13.21 -29.88 6.19
C THR A 192 -12.34 -28.99 5.29
N VAL A 193 -12.58 -27.70 5.27
CA VAL A 193 -11.80 -26.73 4.47
C VAL A 193 -10.33 -26.67 4.92
N VAL A 194 -10.07 -26.60 6.21
CA VAL A 194 -8.71 -26.64 6.76
C VAL A 194 -8.00 -27.96 6.45
N LYS A 195 -8.71 -29.07 6.47
CA LYS A 195 -8.16 -30.39 6.16
C LYS A 195 -7.81 -30.50 4.67
N GLU A 196 -8.66 -30.03 3.77
CA GLU A 196 -8.37 -29.99 2.33
C GLU A 196 -7.16 -29.09 2.03
N PHE A 197 -7.07 -27.93 2.66
CA PHE A 197 -5.93 -27.02 2.47
C PHE A 197 -4.62 -27.62 2.99
N LYS A 198 -4.62 -28.26 4.18
CA LYS A 198 -3.44 -28.97 4.71
C LYS A 198 -3.00 -30.09 3.75
N ASN A 199 -3.93 -30.85 3.21
CA ASN A 199 -3.62 -31.89 2.22
C ASN A 199 -3.02 -31.30 0.93
N PHE A 200 -3.53 -30.15 0.47
CA PHE A 200 -2.99 -29.44 -0.71
C PHE A 200 -1.55 -28.96 -0.47
N THR A 201 -1.25 -28.38 0.69
CA THR A 201 0.11 -27.89 1.02
C THR A 201 1.11 -29.03 1.21
N GLU A 202 0.69 -30.23 1.62
CA GLU A 202 1.53 -31.41 1.74
C GLU A 202 1.85 -32.06 0.37
N THR A 203 0.98 -31.88 -0.61
CA THR A 203 1.13 -32.49 -1.95
C THR A 203 1.90 -31.62 -2.94
N VAL A 204 2.13 -30.32 -2.64
CA VAL A 204 2.94 -29.45 -3.49
C VAL A 204 4.44 -29.75 -3.23
N PRO A 205 5.22 -30.24 -4.23
CA PRO A 205 6.64 -30.44 -4.07
C PRO A 205 7.33 -29.12 -3.76
N THR A 206 8.03 -29.05 -2.67
CA THR A 206 8.95 -27.92 -2.38
C THR A 206 10.07 -27.95 -3.40
N THR A 207 9.87 -27.29 -4.52
CA THR A 207 10.96 -27.02 -5.47
C THR A 207 11.91 -26.05 -4.79
N HIS A 208 13.03 -26.54 -4.33
CA HIS A 208 14.15 -25.75 -3.82
C HIS A 208 14.57 -24.73 -4.86
N MET A 209 14.14 -23.49 -4.71
CA MET A 209 14.78 -22.36 -5.35
C MET A 209 16.07 -22.06 -4.58
N SER A 210 17.18 -22.68 -5.02
CA SER A 210 18.52 -22.27 -4.61
C SER A 210 18.78 -20.88 -5.18
N ILE A 211 18.65 -19.87 -4.33
CA ILE A 211 19.17 -18.52 -4.64
C ILE A 211 20.66 -18.59 -4.33
N ASN A 212 21.48 -18.69 -5.36
CA ASN A 212 22.91 -18.41 -5.23
C ASN A 212 23.07 -16.91 -4.96
N MET A 213 23.67 -16.58 -3.80
CA MET A 213 24.18 -15.26 -3.47
C MET A 213 25.39 -14.90 -4.37
#